data_637f998f97600971a81a6024d7cc81b1
#
_entry.id   637f998f97600971a81a6024d7cc81b1
#
_cell.length_a   1.000
_cell.length_b   1.000
_cell.length_c   1.000
_cell.angle_alpha   90.00
_cell.angle_beta   90.00
_cell.angle_gamma   90.00
#
_symmetry.space_group_name_H-M   'P 1'
#
loop_
_entity.id
_entity.type
_entity.pdbx_description
1 polymer ?
#
loop_
_entity_poly.entity_id
_entity_poly.type
_entity_poly.pdbx_seq_one_letter_code
_entity_poly.pdbx_strand_id
1 'polypeptide(L)'
;MWLTGEGTGLNNPRKPVRTAGLMFKPYYTIKLLIFFFMVLTAAGCAQQQLQMHTTLNDIILKPEDFSKEIARLGAIAKRGEQPDHVKAHLQLVKLYSHHKNPNPDYLLALKELESYISHDTEGGKADEIQNWLAVLRKLKKIIDENNQLTQEYQDTNAKMEQIIKENQDMKKTVEQLESLDIRIEEKRKQLK
;
A
#
# COMPACT_ATOMS: atom_id res chain seq x y z
N MET A 1 -21.74 78.49 -60.38
CA MET A 1 -21.22 78.41 -61.72
C MET A 1 -21.05 76.91 -61.97
N TRP A 2 -22.08 76.25 -62.52
CA TRP A 2 -22.11 75.58 -63.80
C TRP A 2 -21.05 74.39 -63.88
N LEU A 3 -21.28 73.11 -64.26
CA LEU A 3 -22.27 72.47 -65.15
C LEU A 3 -22.21 70.97 -64.83
N THR A 4 -23.26 70.21 -64.72
CA THR A 4 -23.88 69.20 -65.58
C THR A 4 -22.97 68.31 -66.41
N GLY A 5 -23.15 67.00 -66.31
CA GLY A 5 -22.66 66.00 -67.20
C GLY A 5 -23.34 64.63 -66.94
N GLU A 6 -24.49 64.49 -67.67
CA GLU A 6 -25.16 63.20 -67.83
C GLU A 6 -24.32 62.24 -68.64
N GLY A 7 -24.45 60.94 -68.37
CA GLY A 7 -23.85 59.86 -69.15
C GLY A 7 -24.41 58.48 -68.83
N THR A 8 -25.55 58.24 -69.33
CA THR A 8 -26.24 57.07 -69.88
C THR A 8 -25.48 55.70 -69.82
N GLY A 9 -26.17 54.72 -69.25
CA GLY A 9 -26.49 53.50 -69.90
C GLY A 9 -25.43 52.34 -69.83
N LEU A 10 -25.82 51.30 -69.17
CA LEU A 10 -25.97 49.99 -69.80
C LEU A 10 -26.37 48.96 -68.71
N ASN A 11 -27.64 48.63 -68.83
CA ASN A 11 -28.25 47.47 -68.15
C ASN A 11 -27.57 46.18 -68.56
N ASN A 12 -26.99 45.43 -67.59
CA ASN A 12 -26.59 44.06 -67.84
C ASN A 12 -27.17 43.18 -66.71
N PRO A 13 -28.19 42.37 -66.93
CA PRO A 13 -28.76 41.52 -65.91
C PRO A 13 -27.83 40.35 -65.62
N ARG A 14 -27.01 40.43 -64.57
CA ARG A 14 -26.25 39.27 -64.05
C ARG A 14 -27.24 38.27 -63.44
N LYS A 15 -27.27 37.06 -64.04
CA LYS A 15 -27.99 35.89 -63.55
C LYS A 15 -27.63 35.62 -62.09
N PRO A 16 -28.58 35.29 -61.23
CA PRO A 16 -28.28 34.90 -59.83
C PRO A 16 -27.59 33.53 -59.86
N VAL A 17 -26.38 33.50 -59.33
CA VAL A 17 -25.68 32.25 -58.99
C VAL A 17 -26.50 31.58 -57.89
N ARG A 18 -27.13 30.45 -58.22
CA ARG A 18 -27.74 29.58 -57.25
C ARG A 18 -26.62 28.95 -56.41
N THR A 19 -26.32 29.52 -55.26
CA THR A 19 -25.62 28.85 -54.21
C THR A 19 -26.54 27.72 -53.70
N ALA A 20 -26.20 26.49 -54.06
CA ALA A 20 -26.77 25.29 -53.49
C ALA A 20 -26.49 25.31 -51.98
N GLY A 21 -27.36 25.90 -51.20
CA GLY A 21 -27.31 25.81 -49.74
C GLY A 21 -27.49 24.37 -49.37
N LEU A 22 -26.36 23.72 -49.00
CA LEU A 22 -26.35 22.48 -48.26
C LEU A 22 -27.09 22.76 -46.94
N MET A 23 -28.42 22.50 -46.93
CA MET A 23 -29.21 22.43 -45.71
C MET A 23 -28.71 21.21 -44.91
N PHE A 24 -27.59 21.36 -44.22
CA PHE A 24 -27.24 20.45 -43.15
C PHE A 24 -28.29 20.59 -42.06
N LYS A 25 -29.19 19.56 -41.95
CA LYS A 25 -30.21 19.55 -40.90
C LYS A 25 -29.47 19.68 -39.55
N PRO A 26 -29.69 20.69 -38.73
CA PRO A 26 -28.93 20.98 -37.51
C PRO A 26 -28.94 19.80 -36.49
N TYR A 27 -29.88 18.89 -36.67
CA TYR A 27 -30.03 17.69 -35.86
C TYR A 27 -28.86 16.69 -35.98
N TYR A 28 -28.28 16.54 -37.15
CA TYR A 28 -27.13 15.63 -37.35
C TYR A 28 -25.82 16.21 -36.83
N THR A 29 -25.62 17.51 -36.90
CA THR A 29 -24.44 18.18 -36.37
C THR A 29 -24.40 18.11 -34.85
N ILE A 30 -25.56 18.25 -34.19
CA ILE A 30 -25.68 18.16 -32.74
C ILE A 30 -25.41 16.71 -32.26
N LYS A 31 -25.95 15.71 -32.95
CA LYS A 31 -25.67 14.30 -32.61
C LYS A 31 -24.21 13.93 -32.81
N LEU A 32 -23.57 14.43 -33.83
CA LEU A 32 -22.16 14.17 -34.13
C LEU A 32 -21.24 14.85 -33.10
N LEU A 33 -21.59 16.06 -32.63
CA LEU A 33 -20.92 16.77 -31.54
C LEU A 33 -21.04 16.04 -30.20
N ILE A 34 -22.23 15.54 -29.87
CA ILE A 34 -22.43 14.77 -28.63
C ILE A 34 -21.67 13.45 -28.67
N PHE A 35 -21.64 12.76 -29.79
CA PHE A 35 -20.88 11.55 -29.98
C PHE A 35 -19.38 11.77 -29.85
N PHE A 36 -18.87 12.87 -30.42
CA PHE A 36 -17.45 13.26 -30.33
C PHE A 36 -17.06 13.62 -28.89
N PHE A 37 -17.96 14.29 -28.16
CA PHE A 37 -17.76 14.62 -26.75
C PHE A 37 -17.77 13.37 -25.85
N MET A 38 -18.64 12.39 -26.13
CA MET A 38 -18.65 11.10 -25.41
C MET A 38 -17.36 10.29 -25.65
N VAL A 39 -16.83 10.29 -26.86
CA VAL A 39 -15.58 9.59 -27.18
C VAL A 39 -14.38 10.27 -26.50
N LEU A 40 -14.36 11.58 -26.43
CA LEU A 40 -13.29 12.34 -25.75
C LEU A 40 -13.28 12.13 -24.22
N THR A 41 -14.46 12.00 -23.60
CA THR A 41 -14.54 11.73 -22.16
C THR A 41 -14.16 10.29 -21.82
N ALA A 42 -14.48 9.32 -22.68
CA ALA A 42 -14.07 7.92 -22.50
C ALA A 42 -12.54 7.73 -22.65
N ALA A 43 -11.91 8.45 -23.57
CA ALA A 43 -10.45 8.41 -23.75
C ALA A 43 -9.69 9.05 -22.57
N GLY A 44 -10.23 10.10 -21.93
CA GLY A 44 -9.63 10.77 -20.79
C GLY A 44 -9.57 9.90 -19.52
N CYS A 45 -10.60 9.11 -19.25
CA CYS A 45 -10.64 8.23 -18.08
C CYS A 45 -9.68 7.03 -18.22
N ALA A 46 -9.47 6.49 -19.41
CA ALA A 46 -8.57 5.36 -19.62
C ALA A 46 -7.09 5.74 -19.42
N GLN A 47 -6.72 6.98 -19.71
CA GLN A 47 -5.32 7.44 -19.61
C GLN A 47 -4.89 7.71 -18.17
N GLN A 48 -5.81 8.05 -17.28
CA GLN A 48 -5.51 8.30 -15.87
C GLN A 48 -5.28 7.00 -15.09
N GLN A 49 -5.92 5.90 -15.45
CA GLN A 49 -5.68 4.58 -14.84
C GLN A 49 -4.34 3.96 -15.28
N LEU A 50 -3.87 4.23 -16.50
CA LEU A 50 -2.60 3.65 -16.97
C LEU A 50 -1.36 4.30 -16.33
N GLN A 51 -1.43 5.56 -15.92
CA GLN A 51 -0.29 6.26 -15.31
C GLN A 51 -0.01 5.82 -13.86
N MET A 52 -0.97 5.28 -13.15
CA MET A 52 -0.75 4.78 -11.78
C MET A 52 -0.02 3.43 -11.75
N HIS A 53 -0.10 2.63 -12.84
CA HIS A 53 0.54 1.32 -12.92
C HIS A 53 2.01 1.35 -13.39
N THR A 54 2.45 2.41 -14.07
CA THR A 54 3.74 2.40 -14.78
C THR A 54 4.94 2.90 -13.98
N THR A 55 4.76 3.52 -12.83
CA THR A 55 5.87 4.18 -12.14
C THR A 55 6.65 3.33 -11.13
N LEU A 56 6.20 2.13 -10.79
CA LEU A 56 6.92 1.28 -9.84
C LEU A 56 7.36 -0.07 -10.39
N ASN A 57 6.79 -0.53 -11.53
CA ASN A 57 7.19 -1.81 -12.12
C ASN A 57 8.53 -1.75 -12.87
N ASP A 58 9.06 -0.56 -13.17
CA ASP A 58 10.27 -0.38 -13.97
C ASP A 58 11.54 -0.03 -13.18
N ILE A 59 11.45 0.23 -11.89
CA ILE A 59 12.65 0.37 -11.08
C ILE A 59 13.10 -1.03 -10.70
N ILE A 60 14.00 -1.61 -11.47
CA ILE A 60 14.77 -2.81 -11.09
C ILE A 60 15.71 -2.38 -9.97
N LEU A 61 15.15 -2.20 -8.77
CA LEU A 61 15.94 -1.97 -7.57
C LEU A 61 16.74 -3.22 -7.27
N LYS A 62 18.05 -3.08 -7.21
CA LYS A 62 18.90 -4.12 -6.67
C LYS A 62 18.66 -4.21 -5.16
N PRO A 63 18.85 -5.37 -4.53
CA PRO A 63 18.65 -5.53 -3.08
C PRO A 63 19.35 -4.47 -2.23
N GLU A 64 20.54 -4.03 -2.65
CA GLU A 64 21.35 -2.99 -2.00
C GLU A 64 20.78 -1.57 -2.07
N ASP A 65 19.87 -1.32 -3.01
CA ASP A 65 19.30 0.01 -3.23
C ASP A 65 18.02 0.25 -2.40
N PHE A 66 17.38 -0.81 -1.88
CA PHE A 66 16.16 -0.68 -1.09
C PHE A 66 16.36 0.22 0.14
N SER A 67 17.41 0.00 0.90
CA SER A 67 17.67 0.79 2.12
C SER A 67 17.92 2.27 1.81
N LYS A 68 18.62 2.57 0.72
CA LYS A 68 18.88 3.96 0.28
C LYS A 68 17.59 4.64 -0.14
N GLU A 69 16.76 3.95 -0.92
CA GLU A 69 15.51 4.52 -1.41
C GLU A 69 14.48 4.69 -0.29
N ILE A 70 14.40 3.75 0.64
CA ILE A 70 13.60 3.87 1.86
C ILE A 70 14.05 5.09 2.68
N ALA A 71 15.35 5.28 2.88
CA ALA A 71 15.88 6.44 3.60
C ALA A 71 15.54 7.77 2.89
N ARG A 72 15.68 7.82 1.56
CA ARG A 72 15.34 8.99 0.73
C ARG A 72 13.86 9.35 0.84
N LEU A 73 12.98 8.37 0.64
CA LEU A 73 11.54 8.58 0.72
C LEU A 73 11.07 8.90 2.14
N GLY A 74 11.67 8.27 3.15
CA GLY A 74 11.42 8.59 4.55
C GLY A 74 11.76 10.03 4.91
N ALA A 75 12.81 10.59 4.32
CA ALA A 75 13.14 12.00 4.48
C ALA A 75 12.10 12.93 3.82
N ILE A 76 11.53 12.54 2.67
CA ILE A 76 10.47 13.29 1.99
C ILE A 76 9.17 13.21 2.79
N ALA A 77 8.77 12.01 3.23
CA ALA A 77 7.57 11.77 4.02
C ALA A 77 7.52 12.59 5.32
N LYS A 78 8.68 12.83 5.95
CA LYS A 78 8.80 13.62 7.19
C LYS A 78 8.70 15.13 6.99
N ARG A 79 8.95 15.65 5.79
CA ARG A 79 8.97 17.12 5.55
C ARG A 79 7.59 17.78 5.50
N GLY A 80 6.51 17.02 5.30
CA GLY A 80 5.12 17.42 5.55
C GLY A 80 4.50 18.53 4.67
N GLU A 81 5.28 19.32 3.95
CA GLU A 81 4.82 20.55 3.31
C GLU A 81 4.74 20.51 1.76
N GLN A 82 5.11 19.40 1.15
CA GLN A 82 5.13 19.25 -0.31
C GLN A 82 4.12 18.23 -0.78
N PRO A 83 3.49 18.40 -1.96
CA PRO A 83 2.54 17.42 -2.53
C PRO A 83 3.14 16.03 -2.70
N ASP A 84 4.46 15.92 -2.69
CA ASP A 84 5.19 14.66 -2.84
C ASP A 84 5.28 13.84 -1.55
N HIS A 85 5.02 14.42 -0.36
CA HIS A 85 5.09 13.66 0.90
C HIS A 85 4.03 12.56 0.98
N VAL A 86 2.82 12.85 0.51
CA VAL A 86 1.72 11.87 0.48
C VAL A 86 2.07 10.69 -0.42
N LYS A 87 2.61 10.99 -1.61
CA LYS A 87 3.09 9.95 -2.54
C LYS A 87 4.25 9.14 -1.96
N ALA A 88 5.13 9.79 -1.19
CA ALA A 88 6.26 9.11 -0.54
C ALA A 88 5.79 8.05 0.44
N HIS A 89 4.74 8.30 1.24
CA HIS A 89 4.14 7.29 2.11
C HIS A 89 3.70 6.05 1.32
N LEU A 90 2.97 6.22 0.20
CA LEU A 90 2.53 5.10 -0.61
C LEU A 90 3.70 4.34 -1.27
N GLN A 91 4.76 5.05 -1.67
CA GLN A 91 5.97 4.41 -2.19
C GLN A 91 6.71 3.61 -1.11
N LEU A 92 6.77 4.12 0.13
CA LEU A 92 7.33 3.41 1.26
C LEU A 92 6.58 2.12 1.57
N VAL A 93 5.23 2.13 1.52
CA VAL A 93 4.42 0.90 1.65
C VAL A 93 4.90 -0.17 0.68
N LYS A 94 5.03 0.22 -0.60
CA LYS A 94 5.45 -0.71 -1.66
C LYS A 94 6.87 -1.23 -1.43
N LEU A 95 7.82 -0.39 -1.00
CA LEU A 95 9.19 -0.80 -0.73
C LEU A 95 9.31 -1.72 0.47
N TYR A 96 8.65 -1.39 1.60
CA TYR A 96 8.66 -2.23 2.80
C TYR A 96 8.05 -3.61 2.57
N SER A 97 7.02 -3.71 1.71
CA SER A 97 6.33 -4.98 1.41
C SER A 97 6.81 -5.67 0.13
N HIS A 98 7.83 -5.12 -0.55
CA HIS A 98 8.26 -5.64 -1.84
C HIS A 98 8.90 -7.03 -1.73
N HIS A 99 8.52 -7.96 -2.60
CA HIS A 99 9.02 -9.36 -2.58
C HIS A 99 10.55 -9.48 -2.79
N LYS A 100 11.21 -8.48 -3.40
CA LYS A 100 12.67 -8.43 -3.57
C LYS A 100 13.38 -7.67 -2.46
N ASN A 101 12.66 -7.08 -1.52
CA ASN A 101 13.29 -6.43 -0.38
C ASN A 101 13.91 -7.53 0.50
N PRO A 102 15.23 -7.49 0.77
CA PRO A 102 15.87 -8.51 1.61
C PRO A 102 15.40 -8.46 3.06
N ASN A 103 14.85 -7.33 3.50
CA ASN A 103 14.36 -7.11 4.86
C ASN A 103 12.97 -6.45 4.81
N PRO A 104 11.91 -7.20 4.43
CA PRO A 104 10.57 -6.65 4.38
C PRO A 104 10.08 -6.33 5.80
N ASP A 105 9.40 -5.18 5.95
CA ASP A 105 8.80 -4.76 7.21
C ASP A 105 7.31 -4.40 7.00
N TYR A 106 6.46 -5.37 7.24
CA TYR A 106 5.01 -5.22 7.06
C TYR A 106 4.37 -4.31 8.12
N LEU A 107 5.00 -4.14 9.29
CA LEU A 107 4.50 -3.22 10.32
C LEU A 107 4.77 -1.78 9.94
N LEU A 108 5.96 -1.49 9.41
CA LEU A 108 6.26 -0.17 8.84
C LEU A 108 5.42 0.08 7.59
N ALA A 109 5.22 -0.91 6.72
CA ALA A 109 4.32 -0.77 5.58
C ALA A 109 2.89 -0.39 6.01
N LEU A 110 2.35 -1.03 7.05
CA LEU A 110 1.03 -0.68 7.59
C LEU A 110 1.00 0.76 8.11
N LYS A 111 2.00 1.16 8.89
CA LYS A 111 2.09 2.52 9.43
C LYS A 111 2.13 3.58 8.32
N GLU A 112 2.93 3.35 7.28
CA GLU A 112 3.02 4.28 6.14
C GLU A 112 1.71 4.33 5.34
N LEU A 113 1.00 3.20 5.21
CA LEU A 113 -0.30 3.15 4.56
C LEU A 113 -1.37 3.93 5.35
N GLU A 114 -1.39 3.79 6.67
CA GLU A 114 -2.29 4.56 7.54
C GLU A 114 -1.97 6.06 7.49
N SER A 115 -0.69 6.44 7.40
CA SER A 115 -0.26 7.82 7.17
C SER A 115 -0.73 8.33 5.81
N TYR A 116 -0.57 7.55 4.73
CA TYR A 116 -1.10 7.91 3.41
C TYR A 116 -2.61 8.18 3.46
N ILE A 117 -3.40 7.27 4.03
CA ILE A 117 -4.86 7.40 4.14
C ILE A 117 -5.26 8.65 4.94
N SER A 118 -4.51 9.02 5.96
CA SER A 118 -4.79 10.20 6.78
C SER A 118 -4.57 11.53 6.03
N HIS A 119 -3.65 11.56 5.04
CA HIS A 119 -3.33 12.74 4.24
C HIS A 119 -4.11 12.79 2.92
N ASP A 120 -4.49 11.64 2.37
CA ASP A 120 -5.29 11.52 1.15
C ASP A 120 -6.53 10.66 1.42
N THR A 121 -7.55 11.28 1.98
CA THR A 121 -8.79 10.59 2.36
C THR A 121 -9.56 10.05 1.16
N GLU A 122 -9.50 10.68 0.00
CA GLU A 122 -10.17 10.20 -1.22
C GLU A 122 -9.39 9.06 -1.87
N GLY A 123 -8.08 9.21 -2.04
CA GLY A 123 -7.21 8.13 -2.51
C GLY A 123 -7.22 6.92 -1.57
N GLY A 124 -7.33 7.19 -0.26
CA GLY A 124 -7.44 6.16 0.77
C GLY A 124 -8.69 5.28 0.66
N LYS A 125 -9.77 5.76 0.02
CA LYS A 125 -11.01 4.97 -0.21
C LYS A 125 -10.91 4.02 -1.41
N ALA A 126 -9.87 4.11 -2.22
CA ALA A 126 -9.69 3.23 -3.37
C ALA A 126 -9.63 1.75 -2.92
N ASP A 127 -10.32 0.88 -3.63
CA ASP A 127 -10.43 -0.55 -3.30
C ASP A 127 -9.06 -1.21 -3.14
N GLU A 128 -8.09 -0.85 -3.97
CA GLU A 128 -6.72 -1.36 -3.89
C GLU A 128 -6.08 -1.00 -2.54
N ILE A 129 -6.22 0.25 -2.10
CA ILE A 129 -5.68 0.74 -0.83
C ILE A 129 -6.36 0.04 0.35
N GLN A 130 -7.69 -0.12 0.31
CA GLN A 130 -8.44 -0.81 1.35
C GLN A 130 -8.08 -2.31 1.41
N ASN A 131 -7.85 -2.95 0.28
CA ASN A 131 -7.37 -4.34 0.21
C ASN A 131 -5.97 -4.48 0.84
N TRP A 132 -5.04 -3.56 0.54
CA TRP A 132 -3.72 -3.54 1.16
C TRP A 132 -3.81 -3.34 2.66
N LEU A 133 -4.65 -2.41 3.12
CA LEU A 133 -4.88 -2.15 4.54
C LEU A 133 -5.39 -3.40 5.26
N ALA A 134 -6.36 -4.10 4.68
CA ALA A 134 -6.91 -5.32 5.24
C ALA A 134 -5.85 -6.43 5.35
N VAL A 135 -5.03 -6.63 4.31
CA VAL A 135 -3.94 -7.61 4.29
C VAL A 135 -2.87 -7.27 5.32
N LEU A 136 -2.40 -6.03 5.37
CA LEU A 136 -1.36 -5.62 6.31
C LEU A 136 -1.83 -5.70 7.76
N ARG A 137 -3.09 -5.35 8.05
CA ARG A 137 -3.68 -5.53 9.39
C ARG A 137 -3.78 -7.01 9.78
N LYS A 138 -4.09 -7.89 8.83
CA LYS A 138 -4.09 -9.34 9.10
C LYS A 138 -2.69 -9.85 9.36
N LEU A 139 -1.68 -9.39 8.61
CA LEU A 139 -0.27 -9.74 8.84
C LEU A 139 0.19 -9.23 10.21
N LYS A 140 -0.14 -7.99 10.59
CA LYS A 140 0.16 -7.48 11.94
C LYS A 140 -0.40 -8.40 13.01
N LYS A 141 -1.67 -8.79 12.90
CA LYS A 141 -2.30 -9.69 13.87
C LYS A 141 -1.54 -11.03 13.97
N ILE A 142 -1.15 -11.62 12.85
CA ILE A 142 -0.38 -12.87 12.82
C ILE A 142 0.99 -12.69 13.48
N ILE A 143 1.66 -11.56 13.24
CA ILE A 143 2.95 -11.24 13.86
C ILE A 143 2.79 -11.12 15.38
N ASP A 144 1.78 -10.38 15.85
CA ASP A 144 1.51 -10.20 17.27
C ASP A 144 1.20 -11.55 17.95
N GLU A 145 0.37 -12.41 17.34
CA GLU A 145 0.07 -13.77 17.81
C GLU A 145 1.32 -14.66 17.86
N ASN A 146 2.20 -14.60 16.85
CA ASN A 146 3.47 -15.35 16.84
C ASN A 146 4.41 -14.88 17.96
N ASN A 147 4.50 -13.58 18.19
CA ASN A 147 5.32 -13.03 19.27
C ASN A 147 4.80 -13.51 20.64
N GLN A 148 3.49 -13.50 20.84
CA GLN A 148 2.88 -14.01 22.06
C GLN A 148 3.16 -15.50 22.25
N LEU A 149 2.95 -16.33 21.23
CA LEU A 149 3.25 -17.77 21.28
C LEU A 149 4.73 -18.03 21.58
N THR A 150 5.62 -17.24 21.01
CA THR A 150 7.07 -17.35 21.28
C THR A 150 7.37 -17.08 22.75
N GLN A 151 6.75 -16.03 23.32
CA GLN A 151 6.89 -15.73 24.75
C GLN A 151 6.34 -16.82 25.64
N GLU A 152 5.14 -17.31 25.36
CA GLU A 152 4.51 -18.42 26.09
C GLU A 152 5.37 -19.70 26.03
N TYR A 153 5.99 -19.98 24.88
CA TYR A 153 6.90 -21.11 24.74
C TYR A 153 8.15 -20.94 25.60
N GLN A 154 8.75 -19.74 25.63
CA GLN A 154 9.91 -19.46 26.49
C GLN A 154 9.59 -19.62 27.97
N ASP A 155 8.44 -19.05 28.41
CA ASP A 155 7.99 -19.15 29.81
C ASP A 155 7.70 -20.61 30.22
N THR A 156 7.14 -21.38 29.29
CA THR A 156 6.85 -22.81 29.54
C THR A 156 8.15 -23.62 29.66
N ASN A 157 9.15 -23.36 28.81
CA ASN A 157 10.45 -23.99 28.89
C ASN A 157 11.16 -23.66 30.21
N ALA A 158 11.15 -22.39 30.63
CA ALA A 158 11.73 -22.01 31.91
C ALA A 158 11.08 -22.73 33.10
N LYS A 159 9.75 -22.86 33.10
CA LYS A 159 9.02 -23.64 34.13
C LYS A 159 9.40 -25.12 34.07
N MET A 160 9.54 -25.70 32.88
CA MET A 160 9.92 -27.09 32.73
C MET A 160 11.34 -27.37 33.28
N GLU A 161 12.29 -26.46 33.01
CA GLU A 161 13.65 -26.56 33.56
C GLU A 161 13.64 -26.48 35.11
N GLN A 162 12.80 -25.59 35.69
CA GLN A 162 12.64 -25.51 37.13
C GLN A 162 12.09 -26.81 37.72
N ILE A 163 11.02 -27.37 37.13
CA ILE A 163 10.44 -28.65 37.58
C ILE A 163 11.44 -29.78 37.48
N ILE A 164 12.25 -29.85 36.43
CA ILE A 164 13.29 -30.85 36.27
C ILE A 164 14.31 -30.75 37.43
N LYS A 165 14.75 -29.55 37.77
CA LYS A 165 15.65 -29.28 38.87
C LYS A 165 15.04 -29.68 40.21
N GLU A 166 13.81 -29.28 40.49
CA GLU A 166 13.09 -29.63 41.72
C GLU A 166 12.94 -31.17 41.85
N ASN A 167 12.61 -31.88 40.76
CA ASN A 167 12.54 -33.33 40.75
C ASN A 167 13.90 -33.99 41.05
N GLN A 168 15.00 -33.44 40.49
CA GLN A 168 16.34 -33.95 40.80
C GLN A 168 16.72 -33.75 42.27
N ASP A 169 16.36 -32.62 42.84
CA ASP A 169 16.64 -32.29 44.26
C ASP A 169 15.76 -33.15 45.20
N MET A 170 14.48 -33.38 44.85
CA MET A 170 13.64 -34.33 45.57
C MET A 170 14.22 -35.76 45.51
N LYS A 171 14.66 -36.21 44.36
CA LYS A 171 15.29 -37.55 44.24
C LYS A 171 16.49 -37.69 45.14
N LYS A 172 17.40 -36.74 45.21
CA LYS A 172 18.54 -36.74 46.14
C LYS A 172 18.07 -36.78 47.59
N THR A 173 17.03 -36.05 47.94
CA THR A 173 16.48 -36.04 49.27
C THR A 173 15.90 -37.42 49.66
N VAL A 174 15.21 -38.09 48.76
CA VAL A 174 14.70 -39.45 48.96
C VAL A 174 15.87 -40.43 49.17
N GLU A 175 16.91 -40.41 48.35
CA GLU A 175 18.10 -41.23 48.49
C GLU A 175 18.80 -41.02 49.83
N GLN A 176 18.85 -39.78 50.33
CA GLN A 176 19.40 -39.47 51.67
C GLN A 176 18.54 -40.02 52.80
N LEU A 177 17.21 -39.92 52.69
CA LEU A 177 16.29 -40.47 53.68
C LEU A 177 16.38 -42.00 53.73
N GLU A 178 16.43 -42.66 52.58
CA GLU A 178 16.61 -44.13 52.51
C GLU A 178 17.93 -44.58 53.18
N SER A 179 19.01 -43.83 52.94
CA SER A 179 20.31 -44.13 53.55
C SER A 179 20.31 -43.92 55.08
N LEU A 180 19.55 -42.96 55.57
CA LEU A 180 19.34 -42.72 57.02
C LEU A 180 18.50 -43.84 57.64
N ASP A 181 17.47 -44.29 56.99
CA ASP A 181 16.62 -45.37 57.47
C ASP A 181 17.41 -46.68 57.64
N ILE A 182 18.21 -47.03 56.63
CA ILE A 182 19.13 -48.20 56.69
C ILE A 182 20.06 -48.07 57.92
N ARG A 183 20.69 -46.93 58.13
CA ARG A 183 21.61 -46.72 59.28
C ARG A 183 20.87 -46.82 60.63
N ILE A 184 19.66 -46.35 60.72
CA ILE A 184 18.84 -46.47 61.92
C ILE A 184 18.51 -47.93 62.20
N GLU A 185 18.13 -48.71 61.19
CA GLU A 185 17.88 -50.15 61.33
C GLU A 185 19.12 -50.92 61.77
N GLU A 186 20.28 -50.62 61.20
CA GLU A 186 21.56 -51.26 61.60
C GLU A 186 21.89 -50.98 63.05
N LYS A 187 21.73 -49.73 63.55
CA LYS A 187 21.93 -49.40 64.94
C LYS A 187 20.95 -50.08 65.87
N ARG A 188 19.68 -50.22 65.50
CA ARG A 188 18.68 -50.98 66.24
C ARG A 188 19.07 -52.45 66.42
N LYS A 189 19.64 -53.06 65.38
CA LYS A 189 20.12 -54.49 65.44
C LYS A 189 21.34 -54.63 66.35
N GLN A 190 22.21 -53.62 66.46
CA GLN A 190 23.39 -53.64 67.36
C GLN A 190 23.05 -53.49 68.85
N LEU A 191 21.89 -52.95 69.16
CA LEU A 191 21.43 -52.71 70.54
C LEU A 191 20.55 -53.82 71.12
N LYS A 192 20.33 -54.85 70.33
CA LYS A 192 19.69 -56.11 70.76
C LYS A 192 20.72 -57.18 71.03
#